data_02bb003c4afb5125805578be4ee8983d
#
_entry.id   02bb003c4afb5125805578be4ee8983d
#
_cell.length_a   1.000
_cell.length_b   1.000
_cell.length_c   1.000
_cell.angle_alpha   90.00
_cell.angle_beta   90.00
_cell.angle_gamma   90.00
#
_symmetry.space_group_name_H-M   'P 1'
#
loop_
_entity.id
_entity.type
_entity.pdbx_description
1 polymer ?
#
loop_
_entity_poly.entity_id
_entity_poly.type
_entity_poly.pdbx_seq_one_letter_code
_entity_poly.pdbx_strand_id
1 'polypeptide(L)'
;VRGGRQDRGGRKRPGGLRVYGTEQAPVVFTAHSSGPQPGFWRGIHFLSQTLQNDTSLEHAIIEYAGDAYGGAIVVEAPADKPVEIALKNVTIKNSLNAGINMKGMARLKAITENLSITGTVTTSAGEGGFPIISTPYGTHNLPEGTYRPNAISAINVNGGGGSNDIINFNLTWKNIGLPYAISDTLYVDGPNTPTLTIEPGVITLWAPRTAL
;
A
#
# COMPACT_ATOMS: atom_id res chain seq x y z
N VAL A 1 -8.63 -5.00 -10.31
CA VAL A 1 -9.09 -6.05 -11.23
C VAL A 1 -9.66 -7.20 -10.40
N ARG A 2 -10.97 -7.22 -10.16
CA ARG A 2 -11.64 -8.41 -9.63
C ARG A 2 -11.66 -9.45 -10.75
N GLY A 3 -11.00 -10.56 -10.54
CA GLY A 3 -11.41 -11.73 -11.25
C GLY A 3 -10.38 -12.38 -12.10
N GLY A 4 -9.53 -13.12 -11.47
CA GLY A 4 -9.20 -14.38 -12.10
C GLY A 4 -10.51 -15.15 -12.31
N ARG A 5 -10.92 -15.37 -13.55
CA ARG A 5 -11.99 -16.27 -13.92
C ARG A 5 -11.64 -17.64 -13.31
N GLN A 6 -12.51 -18.16 -12.44
CA GLN A 6 -12.32 -19.52 -11.93
C GLN A 6 -12.38 -20.50 -13.08
N ASP A 7 -11.46 -21.44 -13.13
CA ASP A 7 -11.62 -22.61 -13.99
C ASP A 7 -12.78 -23.48 -13.47
N ARG A 8 -13.17 -24.50 -14.22
CA ARG A 8 -14.25 -25.43 -13.82
C ARG A 8 -13.98 -26.18 -12.49
N GLY A 9 -12.78 -26.04 -11.91
CA GLY A 9 -12.38 -26.56 -10.60
C GLY A 9 -12.29 -25.50 -9.51
N GLY A 10 -12.76 -24.25 -9.74
CA GLY A 10 -12.74 -23.17 -8.74
C GLY A 10 -11.37 -22.51 -8.50
N ARG A 11 -10.35 -22.84 -9.27
CA ARG A 11 -8.99 -22.29 -9.12
C ARG A 11 -8.91 -20.88 -9.69
N LYS A 12 -8.42 -19.94 -8.92
CA LYS A 12 -8.09 -18.60 -9.41
C LYS A 12 -6.88 -18.70 -10.35
N ARG A 13 -6.97 -18.13 -11.55
CA ARG A 13 -5.87 -18.09 -12.48
C ARG A 13 -4.97 -16.89 -12.23
N PRO A 14 -3.65 -17.03 -12.41
CA PRO A 14 -2.72 -15.90 -12.35
C PRO A 14 -3.05 -14.83 -13.40
N GLY A 15 -2.82 -13.56 -13.03
CA GLY A 15 -3.02 -12.43 -13.94
C GLY A 15 -2.14 -11.25 -13.55
N GLY A 16 -1.78 -10.42 -14.52
CA GLY A 16 -1.01 -9.19 -14.33
C GLY A 16 -1.79 -7.98 -14.84
N LEU A 17 -1.33 -6.80 -14.46
CA LEU A 17 -1.79 -5.52 -14.97
C LEU A 17 -0.60 -4.67 -15.37
N ARG A 18 -0.49 -4.35 -16.65
CA ARG A 18 0.49 -3.40 -17.16
C ARG A 18 -0.20 -2.12 -17.59
N VAL A 19 0.25 -1.01 -17.06
CA VAL A 19 -0.22 0.33 -17.40
C VAL A 19 0.96 1.13 -17.90
N TYR A 20 0.88 1.60 -19.14
CA TYR A 20 1.93 2.36 -19.80
C TYR A 20 1.37 3.70 -20.27
N GLY A 21 1.37 4.69 -19.39
CA GLY A 21 1.15 6.08 -19.77
C GLY A 21 2.46 6.77 -20.16
N THR A 22 2.37 8.04 -20.44
CA THR A 22 3.52 8.94 -20.57
C THR A 22 3.26 10.19 -19.74
N GLU A 23 4.27 11.02 -19.54
CA GLU A 23 4.10 12.29 -18.82
C GLU A 23 3.05 13.19 -19.49
N GLN A 24 3.01 13.23 -20.82
CA GLN A 24 2.07 14.04 -21.61
C GLN A 24 0.71 13.38 -21.78
N ALA A 25 0.61 12.04 -21.60
CA ALA A 25 -0.61 11.26 -21.74
C ALA A 25 -0.68 10.16 -20.66
N PRO A 26 -0.90 10.53 -19.39
CA PRO A 26 -1.05 9.54 -18.33
C PRO A 26 -2.31 8.71 -18.50
N VAL A 27 -2.28 7.46 -18.06
CA VAL A 27 -3.49 6.65 -17.97
C VAL A 27 -4.28 7.04 -16.73
N VAL A 28 -5.54 7.40 -16.88
CA VAL A 28 -6.38 7.88 -15.79
C VAL A 28 -7.44 6.85 -15.41
N PHE A 29 -7.42 6.44 -14.14
CA PHE A 29 -8.47 5.64 -13.50
C PHE A 29 -9.30 6.55 -12.61
N THR A 30 -10.51 6.86 -13.03
CA THR A 30 -11.37 7.82 -12.34
C THR A 30 -12.82 7.34 -12.22
N ALA A 31 -13.62 8.13 -11.53
CA ALA A 31 -15.03 7.88 -11.34
C ALA A 31 -15.85 8.27 -12.59
N HIS A 32 -16.82 7.47 -12.94
CA HIS A 32 -17.81 7.80 -13.98
C HIS A 32 -18.94 8.66 -13.39
N SER A 33 -18.60 9.91 -13.03
CA SER A 33 -19.55 10.85 -12.41
C SER A 33 -19.09 12.30 -12.64
N SER A 34 -20.04 13.24 -12.66
CA SER A 34 -19.77 14.68 -12.71
C SER A 34 -19.41 15.29 -11.35
N GLY A 35 -19.69 14.59 -10.25
CA GLY A 35 -19.39 15.03 -8.88
C GLY A 35 -18.84 13.88 -8.03
N PRO A 36 -17.66 13.33 -8.40
CA PRO A 36 -17.11 12.18 -7.71
C PRO A 36 -16.66 12.53 -6.30
N GLN A 37 -16.86 11.57 -5.39
CA GLN A 37 -16.36 11.64 -4.02
C GLN A 37 -15.34 10.52 -3.78
N PRO A 38 -14.41 10.67 -2.82
CA PRO A 38 -13.54 9.59 -2.40
C PRO A 38 -14.36 8.32 -2.08
N GLY A 39 -13.92 7.17 -2.59
CA GLY A 39 -14.63 5.90 -2.43
C GLY A 39 -15.73 5.64 -3.48
N PHE A 40 -15.81 6.43 -4.56
CA PHE A 40 -16.79 6.20 -5.63
C PHE A 40 -16.65 4.81 -6.27
N TRP A 41 -15.44 4.32 -6.39
CA TRP A 41 -15.12 2.97 -6.86
C TRP A 41 -14.05 2.32 -5.98
N ARG A 42 -14.01 0.98 -5.96
CA ARG A 42 -13.20 0.25 -4.97
C ARG A 42 -11.68 0.30 -5.18
N GLY A 43 -11.22 0.80 -6.32
CA GLY A 43 -9.78 0.84 -6.62
C GLY A 43 -9.25 -0.40 -7.34
N ILE A 44 -7.94 -0.51 -7.41
CA ILE A 44 -7.20 -1.58 -8.08
C ILE A 44 -6.72 -2.57 -7.02
N HIS A 45 -7.13 -3.84 -7.13
CA HIS A 45 -6.78 -4.88 -6.17
C HIS A 45 -5.85 -5.91 -6.80
N PHE A 46 -4.68 -6.09 -6.22
CA PHE A 46 -3.71 -7.13 -6.53
C PHE A 46 -3.78 -8.21 -5.46
N LEU A 47 -4.08 -9.43 -5.85
CA LEU A 47 -4.30 -10.56 -4.93
C LEU A 47 -3.17 -11.59 -5.06
N SER A 48 -3.21 -12.64 -4.26
CA SER A 48 -2.20 -13.70 -4.18
C SER A 48 -1.82 -14.37 -5.50
N GLN A 49 -2.66 -14.26 -6.53
CA GLN A 49 -2.38 -14.80 -7.87
C GLN A 49 -1.83 -13.74 -8.86
N THR A 50 -1.44 -12.58 -8.36
CA THR A 50 -0.85 -11.53 -9.20
C THR A 50 0.50 -11.99 -9.75
N LEU A 51 0.65 -11.87 -11.07
CA LEU A 51 1.93 -12.10 -11.77
C LEU A 51 2.81 -10.87 -11.59
N GLN A 52 3.76 -10.92 -10.66
CA GLN A 52 4.59 -9.78 -10.27
C GLN A 52 5.45 -9.25 -11.42
N ASN A 53 5.93 -10.12 -12.32
CA ASN A 53 6.75 -9.73 -13.47
C ASN A 53 5.92 -9.10 -14.59
N ASP A 54 4.60 -9.29 -14.55
CA ASP A 54 3.63 -8.75 -15.51
C ASP A 54 2.75 -7.64 -14.89
N THR A 55 3.19 -7.08 -13.75
CA THR A 55 2.43 -6.04 -13.04
C THR A 55 3.31 -4.83 -12.77
N SER A 56 2.97 -3.73 -13.45
CA SER A 56 3.55 -2.41 -13.26
C SER A 56 2.57 -1.33 -13.68
N LEU A 57 2.62 -0.19 -13.00
CA LEU A 57 1.90 1.01 -13.41
C LEU A 57 2.93 2.10 -13.65
N GLU A 58 2.92 2.69 -14.85
CA GLU A 58 3.78 3.78 -15.25
C GLU A 58 2.95 4.95 -15.77
N HIS A 59 3.23 6.16 -15.27
CA HIS A 59 2.51 7.40 -15.59
C HIS A 59 0.98 7.20 -15.49
N ALA A 60 0.52 6.87 -14.30
CA ALA A 60 -0.90 6.64 -14.02
C ALA A 60 -1.44 7.63 -12.98
N ILE A 61 -2.69 8.03 -13.15
CA ILE A 61 -3.47 8.80 -12.17
C ILE A 61 -4.62 7.94 -11.70
N ILE A 62 -4.77 7.78 -10.38
CA ILE A 62 -5.84 7.02 -9.75
C ILE A 62 -6.56 7.96 -8.80
N GLU A 63 -7.86 8.17 -9.00
CA GLU A 63 -8.60 9.13 -8.21
C GLU A 63 -10.00 8.66 -7.84
N TYR A 64 -10.51 9.17 -6.71
CA TYR A 64 -11.83 8.88 -6.14
C TYR A 64 -12.06 7.39 -5.83
N ALA A 65 -10.99 6.66 -5.62
CA ALA A 65 -11.02 5.24 -5.33
C ALA A 65 -11.01 4.94 -3.83
N GLY A 66 -11.14 3.66 -3.49
CA GLY A 66 -11.07 3.13 -2.13
C GLY A 66 -12.41 2.66 -1.59
N ASP A 67 -12.35 1.95 -0.47
CA ASP A 67 -13.50 1.56 0.34
C ASP A 67 -13.11 1.52 1.81
N ALA A 68 -14.07 1.22 2.70
CA ALA A 68 -13.85 1.24 4.15
C ALA A 68 -12.75 0.27 4.63
N TYR A 69 -12.37 -0.73 3.84
CA TYR A 69 -11.40 -1.77 4.23
C TYR A 69 -10.18 -1.83 3.31
N GLY A 70 -10.12 -0.96 2.34
CA GLY A 70 -9.13 -1.02 1.27
C GLY A 70 -8.35 0.28 1.10
N GLY A 71 -8.33 0.77 -0.12
CA GLY A 71 -7.64 1.96 -0.57
C GLY A 71 -7.71 2.07 -2.08
N ALA A 72 -7.09 3.09 -2.67
CA ALA A 72 -7.06 3.22 -4.12
C ALA A 72 -6.29 2.07 -4.79
N ILE A 73 -5.21 1.64 -4.18
CA ILE A 73 -4.49 0.41 -4.53
C ILE A 73 -4.48 -0.50 -3.30
N VAL A 74 -4.91 -1.74 -3.47
CA VAL A 74 -4.80 -2.80 -2.45
C VAL A 74 -3.91 -3.90 -2.98
N VAL A 75 -2.90 -4.29 -2.19
CA VAL A 75 -2.05 -5.44 -2.47
C VAL A 75 -2.19 -6.43 -1.33
N GLU A 76 -2.71 -7.60 -1.63
CA GLU A 76 -2.93 -8.68 -0.66
C GLU A 76 -2.02 -9.87 -0.96
N ALA A 77 -1.18 -10.24 -0.02
CA ALA A 77 -0.30 -11.38 -0.12
C ALA A 77 -0.46 -12.31 1.09
N PRO A 78 -0.53 -13.63 0.89
CA PRO A 78 -0.47 -14.57 2.01
C PRO A 78 0.95 -14.62 2.61
N ALA A 79 1.08 -15.22 3.79
CA ALA A 79 2.34 -15.28 4.52
C ALA A 79 3.46 -16.11 3.84
N ASP A 80 3.08 -16.99 2.92
CA ASP A 80 3.98 -17.92 2.22
C ASP A 80 4.33 -17.48 0.79
N LYS A 81 3.68 -16.42 0.28
CA LYS A 81 3.87 -15.98 -1.10
C LYS A 81 3.84 -14.46 -1.21
N PRO A 82 4.98 -13.79 -1.17
CA PRO A 82 5.05 -12.35 -1.36
C PRO A 82 4.44 -11.88 -2.69
N VAL A 83 3.78 -10.72 -2.66
CA VAL A 83 3.28 -10.03 -3.86
C VAL A 83 3.91 -8.65 -3.91
N GLU A 84 4.59 -8.37 -5.02
CA GLU A 84 5.30 -7.12 -5.23
C GLU A 84 4.82 -6.44 -6.51
N ILE A 85 4.56 -5.14 -6.44
CA ILE A 85 4.18 -4.32 -7.59
C ILE A 85 5.15 -3.15 -7.77
N ALA A 86 5.29 -2.68 -9.01
CA ALA A 86 6.07 -1.49 -9.32
C ALA A 86 5.14 -0.33 -9.69
N LEU A 87 5.42 0.84 -9.13
CA LEU A 87 4.72 2.10 -9.41
C LEU A 87 5.76 3.14 -9.82
N LYS A 88 5.66 3.68 -11.03
CA LYS A 88 6.56 4.71 -11.53
C LYS A 88 5.76 5.91 -12.02
N ASN A 89 6.07 7.10 -11.51
CA ASN A 89 5.35 8.33 -11.87
C ASN A 89 3.83 8.17 -11.66
N VAL A 90 3.41 7.62 -10.51
CA VAL A 90 2.01 7.34 -10.20
C VAL A 90 1.48 8.39 -9.23
N THR A 91 0.35 8.98 -9.58
CA THR A 91 -0.40 9.90 -8.72
C THR A 91 -1.68 9.24 -8.24
N ILE A 92 -1.87 9.19 -6.92
CA ILE A 92 -3.10 8.73 -6.25
C ILE A 92 -3.68 9.93 -5.52
N LYS A 93 -4.94 10.26 -5.77
CA LYS A 93 -5.56 11.42 -5.11
C LYS A 93 -7.04 11.19 -4.79
N ASN A 94 -7.49 11.86 -3.74
CA ASN A 94 -8.89 11.82 -3.30
C ASN A 94 -9.38 10.39 -3.05
N SER A 95 -8.63 9.61 -2.27
CA SER A 95 -8.97 8.22 -1.95
C SER A 95 -9.71 8.14 -0.62
N LEU A 96 -10.57 7.14 -0.48
CA LEU A 96 -11.17 6.77 0.81
C LEU A 96 -10.29 5.75 1.52
N ASN A 97 -10.06 5.91 2.81
CA ASN A 97 -9.30 5.07 3.73
C ASN A 97 -7.78 5.11 3.49
N ALA A 98 -7.28 4.69 2.34
CA ALA A 98 -5.85 4.75 2.05
C ALA A 98 -5.57 5.06 0.57
N GLY A 99 -4.41 5.63 0.28
CA GLY A 99 -3.89 5.64 -1.08
C GLY A 99 -3.43 4.24 -1.48
N ILE A 100 -2.56 3.64 -0.69
CA ILE A 100 -2.11 2.25 -0.86
C ILE A 100 -2.33 1.49 0.44
N ASN A 101 -2.87 0.27 0.35
CA ASN A 101 -3.02 -0.65 1.47
C ASN A 101 -2.34 -1.98 1.13
N MET A 102 -1.26 -2.29 1.86
CA MET A 102 -0.46 -3.51 1.68
C MET A 102 -0.70 -4.46 2.86
N LYS A 103 -1.23 -5.64 2.57
CA LYS A 103 -1.62 -6.65 3.56
C LYS A 103 -0.78 -7.92 3.44
N GLY A 104 -0.45 -8.52 4.59
CA GLY A 104 0.40 -9.71 4.65
C GLY A 104 1.80 -9.43 4.11
N MET A 105 2.32 -10.30 3.25
CA MET A 105 3.64 -10.13 2.62
C MET A 105 3.59 -9.32 1.31
N ALA A 106 2.77 -8.28 1.26
CA ALA A 106 2.72 -7.36 0.14
C ALA A 106 3.73 -6.22 0.32
N ARG A 107 4.39 -5.80 -0.77
CA ARG A 107 5.28 -4.63 -0.77
C ARG A 107 5.44 -4.00 -2.15
N LEU A 108 5.99 -2.81 -2.18
CA LEU A 108 6.45 -2.18 -3.42
C LEU A 108 7.81 -2.74 -3.85
N LYS A 109 8.04 -2.86 -5.15
CA LYS A 109 9.37 -3.17 -5.68
C LYS A 109 10.32 -1.99 -5.48
N ALA A 110 11.61 -2.26 -5.32
CA ALA A 110 12.65 -1.23 -5.15
C ALA A 110 12.76 -0.24 -6.32
N ILE A 111 12.23 -0.60 -7.50
CA ILE A 111 12.16 0.27 -8.68
C ILE A 111 10.96 1.24 -8.67
N THR A 112 10.17 1.26 -7.60
CA THR A 112 9.09 2.23 -7.42
C THR A 112 9.68 3.62 -7.17
N GLU A 113 9.20 4.61 -7.92
CA GLU A 113 9.72 5.98 -7.88
C GLU A 113 8.66 7.02 -8.24
N ASN A 114 8.87 8.28 -7.84
CA ASN A 114 8.00 9.41 -8.14
C ASN A 114 6.53 9.12 -7.79
N LEU A 115 6.29 8.62 -6.58
CA LEU A 115 4.96 8.33 -6.08
C LEU A 115 4.36 9.56 -5.39
N SER A 116 3.16 9.94 -5.80
CA SER A 116 2.40 11.02 -5.18
C SER A 116 1.07 10.50 -4.64
N ILE A 117 0.80 10.69 -3.33
CA ILE A 117 -0.46 10.27 -2.69
C ILE A 117 -0.99 11.44 -1.87
N THR A 118 -2.12 12.01 -2.28
CA THR A 118 -2.69 13.20 -1.65
C THR A 118 -4.21 13.11 -1.54
N GLY A 119 -4.77 13.82 -0.57
CA GLY A 119 -6.23 13.94 -0.44
C GLY A 119 -6.92 12.65 0.01
N THR A 120 -6.22 11.73 0.70
CA THR A 120 -6.89 10.60 1.34
C THR A 120 -7.75 11.09 2.49
N VAL A 121 -8.96 10.53 2.60
CA VAL A 121 -9.92 10.87 3.64
C VAL A 121 -10.24 9.67 4.52
N THR A 122 -10.67 9.94 5.75
CA THR A 122 -11.17 8.92 6.67
C THR A 122 -12.50 8.35 6.18
N THR A 123 -12.80 7.14 6.61
CA THR A 123 -14.13 6.53 6.44
C THR A 123 -15.17 7.26 7.31
N SER A 124 -16.43 6.93 7.13
CA SER A 124 -17.52 7.45 8.01
C SER A 124 -17.36 7.04 9.48
N ALA A 125 -16.62 5.97 9.75
CA ALA A 125 -16.24 5.55 11.10
C ALA A 125 -15.04 6.31 11.68
N GLY A 126 -14.43 7.24 10.90
CA GLY A 126 -13.24 7.98 11.31
C GLY A 126 -11.93 7.20 11.17
N GLU A 127 -11.96 6.05 10.50
CA GLU A 127 -10.78 5.20 10.28
C GLU A 127 -10.07 5.55 8.97
N GLY A 128 -8.79 5.19 8.88
CA GLY A 128 -8.00 5.42 7.67
C GLY A 128 -7.55 6.87 7.49
N GLY A 129 -7.53 7.33 6.24
CA GLY A 129 -7.05 8.68 5.89
C GLY A 129 -5.54 8.78 5.71
N PHE A 130 -4.85 7.65 5.67
CA PHE A 130 -3.40 7.56 5.49
C PHE A 130 -3.00 7.48 4.01
N PRO A 131 -1.89 8.08 3.58
CA PRO A 131 -1.35 7.80 2.25
C PRO A 131 -1.02 6.32 2.06
N ILE A 132 -0.43 5.69 3.08
CA ILE A 132 -0.03 4.29 3.05
C ILE A 132 -0.45 3.61 4.36
N ILE A 133 -1.15 2.48 4.23
CA ILE A 133 -1.37 1.50 5.30
C ILE A 133 -0.61 0.25 4.92
N SER A 134 0.16 -0.33 5.84
CA SER A 134 1.03 -1.45 5.54
C SER A 134 1.29 -2.33 6.75
N THR A 135 1.60 -3.61 6.50
CA THR A 135 2.30 -4.43 7.50
C THR A 135 3.76 -3.98 7.60
N PRO A 136 4.51 -4.39 8.64
CA PRO A 136 5.96 -4.17 8.71
C PRO A 136 6.69 -4.61 7.44
N TYR A 137 6.33 -5.76 6.86
CA TYR A 137 6.91 -6.25 5.61
C TYR A 137 6.75 -5.26 4.45
N GLY A 138 5.60 -4.65 4.31
CA GLY A 138 5.32 -3.71 3.22
C GLY A 138 6.00 -2.35 3.38
N THR A 139 6.55 -2.02 4.56
CA THR A 139 7.34 -0.80 4.74
C THR A 139 8.72 -0.88 4.10
N HIS A 140 9.14 -2.08 3.68
CA HIS A 140 10.36 -2.26 2.93
C HIS A 140 10.24 -1.62 1.53
N ASN A 141 11.25 -0.87 1.10
CA ASN A 141 11.30 -0.18 -0.20
C ASN A 141 10.23 0.91 -0.41
N LEU A 142 9.72 1.54 0.64
CA LEU A 142 8.91 2.74 0.45
C LEU A 142 9.76 3.83 -0.21
N PRO A 143 9.33 4.40 -1.34
CA PRO A 143 10.08 5.41 -2.04
C PRO A 143 9.91 6.79 -1.37
N GLU A 144 10.84 7.69 -1.61
CA GLU A 144 10.59 9.12 -1.46
C GLU A 144 9.46 9.54 -2.41
N GLY A 145 8.69 10.55 -2.01
CA GLY A 145 7.55 10.98 -2.81
C GLY A 145 6.78 12.15 -2.20
N THR A 146 5.65 12.47 -2.79
CA THR A 146 4.75 13.49 -2.28
C THR A 146 3.60 12.83 -1.53
N TYR A 147 3.59 12.98 -0.19
CA TYR A 147 2.62 12.30 0.67
C TYR A 147 1.78 13.25 1.53
N ARG A 148 1.65 14.49 1.10
CA ARG A 148 0.87 15.53 1.78
C ARG A 148 0.13 16.40 0.76
N PRO A 149 -1.06 16.95 1.10
CA PRO A 149 -1.83 16.71 2.32
C PRO A 149 -2.66 15.41 2.25
N ASN A 150 -2.87 14.76 3.40
CA ASN A 150 -3.82 13.68 3.62
C ASN A 150 -4.51 13.90 4.96
N ALA A 151 -5.63 13.27 5.25
CA ALA A 151 -6.32 13.40 6.53
C ALA A 151 -5.37 13.07 7.69
N ILE A 152 -4.57 12.00 7.53
CA ILE A 152 -3.48 11.65 8.43
C ILE A 152 -2.20 11.51 7.60
N SER A 153 -1.27 12.46 7.73
CA SER A 153 -0.02 12.43 6.97
C SER A 153 1.05 11.61 7.71
N ALA A 154 0.84 10.30 7.76
CA ALA A 154 1.72 9.29 8.34
C ALA A 154 1.62 7.98 7.55
N ILE A 155 2.60 7.09 7.68
CA ILE A 155 2.50 5.70 7.24
C ILE A 155 1.89 4.92 8.41
N ASN A 156 0.73 4.30 8.22
CA ASN A 156 0.18 3.41 9.23
C ASN A 156 0.85 2.03 9.11
N VAL A 157 1.54 1.61 10.16
CA VAL A 157 2.15 0.28 10.28
C VAL A 157 1.26 -0.57 11.16
N ASN A 158 0.56 -1.51 10.54
CA ASN A 158 -0.41 -2.38 11.17
C ASN A 158 -0.12 -3.84 10.77
N GLY A 159 0.29 -4.66 11.71
CA GLY A 159 0.51 -6.08 11.47
C GLY A 159 -0.78 -6.87 11.36
N GLY A 160 -1.85 -6.40 11.96
CA GLY A 160 -3.13 -7.12 12.01
C GLY A 160 -3.12 -8.35 12.92
N GLY A 161 -2.12 -8.46 13.77
CA GLY A 161 -1.91 -9.56 14.72
C GLY A 161 -1.20 -10.79 14.15
N GLY A 162 -0.57 -11.53 15.01
CA GLY A 162 0.07 -12.80 14.70
C GLY A 162 1.38 -12.68 13.93
N SER A 163 1.59 -13.49 12.92
CA SER A 163 2.87 -13.52 12.18
C SER A 163 3.18 -12.25 11.38
N ASN A 164 2.19 -11.41 11.13
CA ASN A 164 2.38 -10.16 10.41
C ASN A 164 3.00 -9.05 11.25
N ASP A 165 3.01 -9.21 12.59
CA ASP A 165 3.63 -8.27 13.53
C ASP A 165 5.14 -8.56 13.72
N ILE A 166 5.62 -9.67 13.17
CA ILE A 166 7.00 -10.12 13.32
C ILE A 166 7.85 -9.61 12.16
N ILE A 167 8.87 -8.83 12.49
CA ILE A 167 9.94 -8.45 11.57
C ILE A 167 11.00 -9.55 11.63
N ASN A 168 10.93 -10.51 10.73
CA ASN A 168 11.81 -11.68 10.67
C ASN A 168 12.87 -11.60 9.55
N PHE A 169 13.11 -10.43 9.03
CA PHE A 169 14.11 -10.09 8.00
C PHE A 169 14.73 -8.73 8.30
N ASN A 170 15.85 -8.42 7.67
CA ASN A 170 16.47 -7.11 7.81
C ASN A 170 15.60 -6.04 7.16
N LEU A 171 15.15 -5.08 7.94
CA LEU A 171 14.26 -3.99 7.54
C LEU A 171 14.92 -2.66 7.84
N THR A 172 14.77 -1.71 6.92
CA THR A 172 15.18 -0.32 7.16
C THR A 172 13.98 0.61 7.00
N TRP A 173 13.66 1.35 8.04
CA TRP A 173 12.75 2.49 7.95
C TRP A 173 13.51 3.73 7.53
N LYS A 174 13.22 4.18 6.33
CA LYS A 174 13.83 5.37 5.72
C LYS A 174 13.10 6.63 6.11
N ASN A 175 13.82 7.74 6.18
CA ASN A 175 13.20 9.05 6.31
C ASN A 175 12.62 9.51 4.96
N ILE A 176 11.37 9.16 4.70
CA ILE A 176 10.63 9.56 3.49
C ILE A 176 9.73 10.80 3.71
N GLY A 177 10.02 11.59 4.74
CA GLY A 177 9.26 12.81 5.07
C GLY A 177 7.93 12.59 5.79
N LEU A 178 7.62 11.35 6.17
CA LEU A 178 6.45 10.98 6.97
C LEU A 178 6.84 10.21 8.22
N PRO A 179 6.13 10.40 9.35
CA PRO A 179 6.25 9.51 10.50
C PRO A 179 5.66 8.13 10.20
N TYR A 180 6.18 7.12 10.90
CA TYR A 180 5.60 5.78 10.97
C TYR A 180 4.69 5.71 12.19
N ALA A 181 3.38 5.56 11.97
CA ALA A 181 2.37 5.40 13.02
C ALA A 181 2.11 3.92 13.25
N ILE A 182 2.56 3.41 14.38
CA ILE A 182 2.52 1.99 14.74
C ILE A 182 1.25 1.74 15.57
N SER A 183 0.35 0.94 15.05
CA SER A 183 -0.94 0.64 15.69
C SER A 183 -0.97 -0.69 16.44
N ASP A 184 0.03 -1.54 16.26
CA ASP A 184 0.16 -2.84 16.94
C ASP A 184 1.54 -2.99 17.60
N THR A 185 1.67 -3.93 18.53
CA THR A 185 2.99 -4.33 19.03
C THR A 185 3.76 -5.05 17.94
N LEU A 186 5.02 -4.66 17.73
CA LEU A 186 5.91 -5.27 16.75
C LEU A 186 6.98 -6.08 17.47
N TYR A 187 7.45 -7.12 16.81
CA TYR A 187 8.52 -7.98 17.31
C TYR A 187 9.63 -8.07 16.26
N VAL A 188 10.88 -7.82 16.67
CA VAL A 188 12.05 -8.09 15.83
C VAL A 188 12.58 -9.44 16.25
N ASP A 189 12.14 -10.50 15.57
CA ASP A 189 12.44 -11.88 15.95
C ASP A 189 12.48 -12.80 14.72
N GLY A 190 13.32 -13.82 14.75
CA GLY A 190 13.40 -14.85 13.71
C GLY A 190 14.73 -15.58 13.67
N PRO A 191 14.79 -16.70 12.97
CA PRO A 191 15.95 -17.60 12.94
C PRO A 191 17.20 -16.97 12.26
N ASN A 192 17.02 -15.91 11.46
CA ASN A 192 18.09 -15.26 10.73
C ASN A 192 18.64 -14.01 11.43
N THR A 193 18.41 -13.85 12.73
CA THR A 193 18.85 -12.69 13.53
C THR A 193 18.50 -11.35 12.83
N PRO A 194 17.21 -11.08 12.59
CA PRO A 194 16.78 -9.90 11.86
C PRO A 194 17.15 -8.60 12.58
N THR A 195 17.34 -7.54 11.82
CA THR A 195 17.63 -6.21 12.34
C THR A 195 16.65 -5.21 11.77
N LEU A 196 16.01 -4.41 12.64
CA LEU A 196 15.30 -3.20 12.25
C LEU A 196 16.27 -2.02 12.36
N THR A 197 16.60 -1.42 11.23
CA THR A 197 17.37 -0.18 11.17
C THR A 197 16.42 1.00 10.98
N ILE A 198 16.57 2.03 11.81
CA ILE A 198 15.79 3.27 11.73
C ILE A 198 16.74 4.38 11.33
N GLU A 199 16.52 5.00 10.17
CA GLU A 199 17.41 6.06 9.67
C GLU A 199 17.31 7.36 10.50
N PRO A 200 18.34 8.21 10.49
CA PRO A 200 18.28 9.52 11.14
C PRO A 200 17.10 10.37 10.68
N GLY A 201 16.43 11.02 11.63
CA GLY A 201 15.30 11.90 11.36
C GLY A 201 13.96 11.20 11.16
N VAL A 202 13.90 9.88 11.19
CA VAL A 202 12.64 9.12 11.23
C VAL A 202 11.91 9.40 12.55
N ILE A 203 10.61 9.65 12.46
CA ILE A 203 9.71 9.79 13.60
C ILE A 203 8.82 8.55 13.65
N THR A 204 8.73 7.92 14.82
CA THR A 204 7.81 6.81 15.11
C THR A 204 6.76 7.26 16.11
N LEU A 205 5.48 7.03 15.81
CA LEU A 205 4.34 7.34 16.65
C LEU A 205 3.69 6.03 17.09
N TRP A 206 3.64 5.78 18.38
CA TRP A 206 3.16 4.52 18.93
C TRP A 206 1.75 4.68 19.52
N ALA A 207 0.85 3.77 19.18
CA ALA A 207 -0.46 3.70 19.80
C ALA A 207 -0.35 3.30 21.29
N PRO A 208 -1.32 3.63 22.15
CA PRO A 208 -1.31 3.21 23.54
C PRO A 208 -1.18 1.69 23.68
N ARG A 209 -0.31 1.24 24.58
CA ARG A 209 -0.05 -0.18 24.92
C ARG A 209 0.62 -0.99 23.79
N THR A 210 1.19 -0.35 22.80
CA THR A 210 2.06 -1.00 21.81
C THR A 210 3.52 -0.97 22.26
N ALA A 211 4.36 -1.85 21.70
CA ALA A 211 5.77 -1.97 22.00
C ALA A 211 6.59 -2.41 20.77
N LEU A 212 7.92 -2.29 20.89
CA LEU A 212 8.92 -2.87 19.98
C LEU A 212 9.84 -3.77 20.78
#